data_7703159926e0dc712d31b75c23b75a67
#
_entry.id   7703159926e0dc712d31b75c23b75a67
#
_cell.length_a   1.000
_cell.length_b   1.000
_cell.length_c   1.000
_cell.angle_alpha   90.00
_cell.angle_beta   90.00
_cell.angle_gamma   90.00
#
_symmetry.space_group_name_H-M   'P 1'
#
loop_
_entity.id
_entity.type
_entity.pdbx_description
1 polymer ?
#
loop_
_entity_poly.entity_id
_entity_poly.type
_entity_poly.pdbx_seq_one_letter_code
_entity_poly.pdbx_strand_id
1 'polypeptide(L)'
;MKIVYFTHSLESCWNHGNAHFLRGVLRELIARGHQVEAWEPHDAWSRANLIADHGEEGLEPYRQAYPELVSRRFHPPLDVDRALDGADLVIVHEWNDPALVAAVGRARGRGRFTLLFHDTHHRAVSEPEAMQAFDLSEYDGVLAFGETLAAVYRRWGWGDRVLVWHEAADVRLFHPPLEQQRREGLVWVGNWGDGERTAELERFLFAPAAASGLELDLYGVRYPEAARRLLDRYDVRYHGWLPNAAAPKVFARRLATVHVPRRFYVETLPGIPTIRVFEALACGIPLISAPWTDSEGLFEVGRDFLMVRSGSEMASALRAVKSDAGLRAELTDHGLAAIRARHTCAHRVDELMAVLGRLGAPAADPAPTFHPVMEIAE
;
A
#
# COMPACT_ATOMS: atom_id res chain seq x y z
N MET A 1 0.30 24.75 1.41
CA MET A 1 0.91 24.43 0.11
C MET A 1 -0.14 23.88 -0.82
N LYS A 2 0.03 24.11 -2.14
CA LYS A 2 -0.67 23.38 -3.18
C LYS A 2 0.16 22.19 -3.62
N ILE A 3 -0.39 20.99 -3.47
CA ILE A 3 0.27 19.72 -3.76
C ILE A 3 -0.47 19.06 -4.93
N VAL A 4 0.27 18.73 -5.98
CA VAL A 4 -0.26 18.01 -7.15
C VAL A 4 0.34 16.61 -7.19
N TYR A 5 -0.52 15.59 -7.26
CA TYR A 5 -0.10 14.20 -7.32
C TYR A 5 -0.61 13.53 -8.61
N PHE A 6 0.30 13.07 -9.44
CA PHE A 6 -0.05 12.26 -10.61
C PHE A 6 0.03 10.79 -10.24
N THR A 7 -1.10 10.10 -10.34
CA THR A 7 -1.22 8.66 -10.10
C THR A 7 -1.82 7.95 -11.29
N HIS A 8 -1.60 6.65 -11.40
CA HIS A 8 -2.25 5.84 -12.43
C HIS A 8 -3.70 5.47 -12.05
N SER A 9 -4.05 5.47 -10.76
CA SER A 9 -5.42 5.29 -10.29
C SER A 9 -5.59 5.72 -8.83
N LEU A 10 -6.55 6.61 -8.59
CA LEU A 10 -6.99 7.03 -7.25
C LEU A 10 -8.32 6.37 -6.89
N GLU A 11 -9.30 6.42 -7.82
CA GLU A 11 -10.66 5.94 -7.56
C GLU A 11 -10.73 4.41 -7.48
N SER A 12 -9.91 3.69 -8.26
CA SER A 12 -9.92 2.24 -8.30
C SER A 12 -8.79 1.63 -7.48
N CYS A 13 -9.10 0.55 -6.77
CA CYS A 13 -8.13 -0.35 -6.14
C CYS A 13 -8.13 -1.75 -6.79
N TRP A 14 -8.74 -1.89 -7.97
CA TRP A 14 -8.70 -3.14 -8.72
C TRP A 14 -7.26 -3.42 -9.16
N ASN A 15 -6.69 -4.52 -8.68
CA ASN A 15 -5.28 -4.89 -8.84
C ASN A 15 -4.27 -3.78 -8.44
N HIS A 16 -4.65 -2.88 -7.52
CA HIS A 16 -3.84 -1.74 -7.09
C HIS A 16 -3.74 -1.71 -5.56
N GLY A 17 -2.75 -2.42 -5.00
CA GLY A 17 -2.56 -2.54 -3.55
C GLY A 17 -2.20 -1.21 -2.90
N ASN A 18 -1.35 -0.41 -3.55
CA ASN A 18 -0.84 0.86 -3.01
C ASN A 18 -1.88 2.00 -2.99
N ALA A 19 -3.09 1.76 -3.55
CA ALA A 19 -4.19 2.72 -3.45
C ALA A 19 -4.49 3.11 -1.99
N HIS A 20 -4.34 2.19 -1.06
CA HIS A 20 -4.48 2.44 0.38
C HIS A 20 -3.54 3.54 0.85
N PHE A 21 -2.24 3.35 0.63
CA PHE A 21 -1.19 4.28 1.03
C PHE A 21 -1.38 5.66 0.39
N LEU A 22 -1.57 5.69 -0.93
CA LEU A 22 -1.83 6.93 -1.67
C LEU A 22 -3.00 7.71 -1.05
N ARG A 23 -4.15 7.06 -0.88
CA ARG A 23 -5.35 7.69 -0.32
C ARG A 23 -5.12 8.19 1.10
N GLY A 24 -4.47 7.40 1.93
CA GLY A 24 -4.17 7.77 3.32
C GLY A 24 -3.24 8.98 3.44
N VAL A 25 -2.21 9.07 2.59
CA VAL A 25 -1.30 10.22 2.55
C VAL A 25 -2.00 11.48 2.05
N LEU A 26 -2.76 11.38 0.94
CA LEU A 26 -3.49 12.55 0.40
C LEU A 26 -4.53 13.07 1.40
N ARG A 27 -5.23 12.16 2.07
CA ARG A 27 -6.19 12.47 3.13
C ARG A 27 -5.53 13.17 4.32
N GLU A 28 -4.36 12.71 4.74
CA GLU A 28 -3.58 13.33 5.81
C GLU A 28 -3.10 14.74 5.43
N LEU A 29 -2.63 14.91 4.20
CA LEU A 29 -2.22 16.23 3.68
C LEU A 29 -3.40 17.23 3.68
N ILE A 30 -4.59 16.80 3.25
CA ILE A 30 -5.81 17.62 3.30
C ILE A 30 -6.16 17.98 4.75
N ALA A 31 -6.10 17.01 5.68
CA ALA A 31 -6.38 17.24 7.09
C ALA A 31 -5.42 18.25 7.75
N ARG A 32 -4.19 18.36 7.23
CA ARG A 32 -3.20 19.38 7.64
C ARG A 32 -3.38 20.74 6.95
N GLY A 33 -4.45 20.93 6.18
CA GLY A 33 -4.77 22.19 5.55
C GLY A 33 -4.02 22.45 4.22
N HIS A 34 -3.42 21.43 3.62
CA HIS A 34 -2.85 21.56 2.28
C HIS A 34 -3.94 21.46 1.21
N GLN A 35 -3.81 22.22 0.14
CA GLN A 35 -4.61 22.05 -1.06
C GLN A 35 -4.03 20.89 -1.87
N VAL A 36 -4.78 19.80 -2.02
CA VAL A 36 -4.32 18.58 -2.70
C VAL A 36 -5.13 18.35 -3.95
N GLU A 37 -4.44 18.14 -5.06
CA GLU A 37 -5.03 17.77 -6.34
C GLU A 37 -4.41 16.45 -6.83
N ALA A 38 -5.22 15.41 -6.92
CA ALA A 38 -4.79 14.13 -7.49
C ALA A 38 -5.31 13.99 -8.94
N TRP A 39 -4.39 13.70 -9.85
CA TRP A 39 -4.67 13.54 -11.26
C TRP A 39 -4.45 12.11 -11.71
N GLU A 40 -5.41 11.52 -12.44
CA GLU A 40 -5.30 10.20 -13.04
C GLU A 40 -5.80 10.18 -14.49
N PRO A 41 -5.29 9.30 -15.35
CA PRO A 41 -5.83 9.12 -16.70
C PRO A 41 -7.30 8.74 -16.65
N HIS A 42 -8.11 9.27 -17.57
CA HIS A 42 -9.54 8.95 -17.65
C HIS A 42 -9.78 7.45 -17.85
N ASP A 43 -8.94 6.83 -18.65
CA ASP A 43 -8.93 5.41 -19.03
C ASP A 43 -7.90 4.58 -18.24
N ALA A 44 -7.55 5.04 -17.00
CA ALA A 44 -6.63 4.32 -16.13
C ALA A 44 -6.98 2.83 -16.06
N TRP A 45 -5.97 1.97 -16.31
CA TRP A 45 -6.14 0.52 -16.46
C TRP A 45 -6.91 -0.12 -15.28
N SER A 46 -6.56 0.23 -14.06
CA SER A 46 -7.24 -0.26 -12.86
C SER A 46 -8.73 0.14 -12.84
N ARG A 47 -9.03 1.39 -13.20
CA ARG A 47 -10.41 1.90 -13.24
C ARG A 47 -11.21 1.24 -14.37
N ALA A 48 -10.63 1.11 -15.55
CA ALA A 48 -11.29 0.48 -16.70
C ALA A 48 -11.66 -0.99 -16.39
N ASN A 49 -10.76 -1.75 -15.78
CA ASN A 49 -11.05 -3.13 -15.38
C ASN A 49 -12.10 -3.21 -14.26
N LEU A 50 -12.05 -2.31 -13.27
CA LEU A 50 -13.08 -2.26 -12.23
C LEU A 50 -14.47 -2.04 -12.83
N ILE A 51 -14.60 -1.09 -13.76
CA ILE A 51 -15.88 -0.80 -14.43
C ILE A 51 -16.32 -1.97 -15.32
N ALA A 52 -15.39 -2.61 -16.01
CA ALA A 52 -15.70 -3.78 -16.83
C ALA A 52 -16.24 -4.94 -15.99
N ASP A 53 -15.70 -5.16 -14.79
CA ASP A 53 -16.11 -6.26 -13.92
C ASP A 53 -17.34 -5.94 -13.06
N HIS A 54 -17.52 -4.68 -12.64
CA HIS A 54 -18.49 -4.28 -11.60
C HIS A 54 -19.36 -3.06 -11.97
N GLY A 55 -19.24 -2.53 -13.18
CA GLY A 55 -19.94 -1.29 -13.56
C GLY A 55 -19.40 -0.05 -12.81
N GLU A 56 -20.01 1.10 -13.04
CA GLU A 56 -19.71 2.36 -12.33
C GLU A 56 -19.99 2.25 -10.82
N GLU A 57 -20.86 1.33 -10.40
CA GLU A 57 -21.17 1.05 -8.99
C GLU A 57 -19.93 0.53 -8.23
N GLY A 58 -18.97 -0.08 -8.92
CA GLY A 58 -17.68 -0.49 -8.34
C GLY A 58 -16.87 0.66 -7.74
N LEU A 59 -17.14 1.91 -8.14
CA LEU A 59 -16.47 3.11 -7.60
C LEU A 59 -17.14 3.64 -6.32
N GLU A 60 -18.36 3.22 -6.02
CA GLU A 60 -19.13 3.72 -4.88
C GLU A 60 -18.43 3.50 -3.51
N PRO A 61 -17.80 2.35 -3.23
CA PRO A 61 -17.05 2.16 -1.99
C PRO A 61 -15.93 3.18 -1.78
N TYR A 62 -15.28 3.63 -2.86
CA TYR A 62 -14.28 4.70 -2.78
C TYR A 62 -14.92 6.04 -2.44
N ARG A 63 -15.99 6.42 -3.15
CA ARG A 63 -16.69 7.71 -2.93
C ARG A 63 -17.22 7.84 -1.52
N GLN A 64 -17.71 6.73 -0.94
CA GLN A 64 -18.21 6.70 0.43
C GLN A 64 -17.09 6.77 1.47
N ALA A 65 -15.99 6.10 1.23
CA ALA A 65 -14.88 6.02 2.19
C ALA A 65 -13.98 7.27 2.18
N TYR A 66 -13.89 7.96 1.03
CA TYR A 66 -12.98 9.08 0.80
C TYR A 66 -13.69 10.27 0.12
N PRO A 67 -14.76 10.82 0.71
CA PRO A 67 -15.54 11.91 0.10
C PRO A 67 -14.73 13.20 -0.11
N GLU A 68 -13.64 13.39 0.65
CA GLU A 68 -12.71 14.50 0.53
C GLU A 68 -11.69 14.36 -0.61
N LEU A 69 -11.49 13.14 -1.15
CA LEU A 69 -10.54 12.88 -2.22
C LEU A 69 -11.23 12.94 -3.58
N VAL A 70 -11.01 14.04 -4.29
CA VAL A 70 -11.54 14.23 -5.63
C VAL A 70 -10.48 13.91 -6.69
N SER A 71 -10.77 12.93 -7.55
CA SER A 71 -9.93 12.62 -8.69
C SER A 71 -10.15 13.63 -9.82
N ARG A 72 -9.06 14.23 -10.31
CA ARG A 72 -9.03 15.02 -11.54
C ARG A 72 -8.62 14.12 -12.69
N ARG A 73 -9.56 13.78 -13.56
CA ARG A 73 -9.29 12.89 -14.69
C ARG A 73 -8.93 13.67 -15.93
N PHE A 74 -7.95 13.16 -16.68
CA PHE A 74 -7.50 13.76 -17.92
C PHE A 74 -7.42 12.75 -19.06
N HIS A 75 -7.53 13.26 -20.29
CA HIS A 75 -7.19 12.52 -21.51
C HIS A 75 -5.79 12.97 -21.98
N PRO A 76 -4.89 12.03 -22.34
CA PRO A 76 -3.60 12.41 -22.91
C PRO A 76 -3.76 13.10 -24.29
N PRO A 77 -2.92 14.14 -24.61
CA PRO A 77 -1.96 14.78 -23.71
C PRO A 77 -2.64 15.72 -22.71
N LEU A 78 -2.10 15.78 -21.48
CA LEU A 78 -2.53 16.73 -20.46
C LEU A 78 -1.94 18.11 -20.73
N ASP A 79 -2.70 19.17 -20.52
CA ASP A 79 -2.17 20.53 -20.35
C ASP A 79 -1.47 20.62 -18.99
N VAL A 80 -0.17 20.29 -18.99
CA VAL A 80 0.66 20.22 -17.78
C VAL A 80 0.82 21.60 -17.14
N ASP A 81 0.99 22.66 -17.91
CA ASP A 81 1.18 24.01 -17.36
C ASP A 81 -0.05 24.46 -16.56
N ARG A 82 -1.25 24.16 -17.07
CA ARG A 82 -2.50 24.40 -16.35
C ARG A 82 -2.66 23.51 -15.10
N ALA A 83 -2.27 22.25 -15.18
CA ALA A 83 -2.39 21.32 -14.05
C ALA A 83 -1.45 21.70 -12.89
N LEU A 84 -0.29 22.31 -13.21
CA LEU A 84 0.73 22.68 -12.25
C LEU A 84 0.67 24.14 -11.80
N ASP A 85 -0.28 24.92 -12.30
CA ASP A 85 -0.39 26.33 -11.93
C ASP A 85 -0.52 26.51 -10.43
N GLY A 86 0.38 27.30 -9.84
CA GLY A 86 0.46 27.55 -8.40
C GLY A 86 0.87 26.35 -7.54
N ALA A 87 1.40 25.27 -8.11
CA ALA A 87 1.90 24.14 -7.34
C ALA A 87 3.17 24.48 -6.55
N ASP A 88 3.25 24.02 -5.30
CA ASP A 88 4.45 24.08 -4.44
C ASP A 88 5.20 22.74 -4.46
N LEU A 89 4.45 21.61 -4.51
CA LEU A 89 4.96 20.26 -4.57
C LEU A 89 4.24 19.48 -5.66
N VAL A 90 5.01 18.77 -6.47
CA VAL A 90 4.49 17.83 -7.46
C VAL A 90 5.11 16.46 -7.23
N ILE A 91 4.27 15.42 -7.13
CA ILE A 91 4.70 14.03 -7.00
C ILE A 91 4.17 13.25 -8.19
N VAL A 92 5.04 12.50 -8.87
CA VAL A 92 4.67 11.67 -10.02
C VAL A 92 4.96 10.21 -9.70
N HIS A 93 3.90 9.40 -9.69
CA HIS A 93 4.01 7.97 -9.42
C HIS A 93 4.54 7.21 -10.64
N GLU A 94 5.34 6.16 -10.41
CA GLU A 94 6.07 5.37 -11.43
C GLU A 94 5.17 4.63 -12.44
N TRP A 95 3.89 4.48 -12.16
CA TRP A 95 2.93 3.88 -13.10
C TRP A 95 2.32 4.88 -14.10
N ASN A 96 2.79 6.12 -14.13
CA ASN A 96 2.38 7.07 -15.15
C ASN A 96 3.11 6.82 -16.48
N ASP A 97 2.51 7.31 -17.56
CA ASP A 97 3.10 7.25 -18.89
C ASP A 97 4.44 8.03 -18.93
N PRO A 98 5.50 7.47 -19.55
CA PRO A 98 6.79 8.15 -19.67
C PRO A 98 6.69 9.54 -20.32
N ALA A 99 5.77 9.75 -21.26
CA ALA A 99 5.56 11.06 -21.88
C ALA A 99 5.03 12.10 -20.88
N LEU A 100 4.15 11.68 -19.94
CA LEU A 100 3.68 12.55 -18.86
C LEU A 100 4.83 12.88 -17.90
N VAL A 101 5.60 11.87 -17.49
CA VAL A 101 6.77 12.05 -16.60
C VAL A 101 7.74 13.06 -17.17
N ALA A 102 8.11 12.91 -18.46
CA ALA A 102 8.97 13.86 -19.16
C ALA A 102 8.33 15.26 -19.31
N ALA A 103 7.03 15.35 -19.57
CA ALA A 103 6.34 16.64 -19.72
C ALA A 103 6.31 17.44 -18.40
N VAL A 104 6.07 16.75 -17.26
CA VAL A 104 6.12 17.35 -15.93
C VAL A 104 7.55 17.79 -15.59
N GLY A 105 8.59 17.00 -15.94
CA GLY A 105 9.99 17.39 -15.81
C GLY A 105 10.29 18.69 -16.56
N ARG A 106 9.91 18.80 -17.85
CA ARG A 106 10.09 20.03 -18.63
C ARG A 106 9.37 21.24 -18.02
N ALA A 107 8.20 21.05 -17.40
CA ALA A 107 7.50 22.12 -16.70
C ALA A 107 8.25 22.56 -15.44
N ARG A 108 8.92 21.62 -14.72
CA ARG A 108 9.78 21.92 -13.56
C ARG A 108 10.91 22.88 -13.94
N GLY A 109 11.55 22.69 -15.09
CA GLY A 109 12.61 23.59 -15.59
C GLY A 109 12.15 25.05 -15.75
N ARG A 110 10.84 25.32 -15.84
CA ARG A 110 10.24 26.67 -15.94
C ARG A 110 9.54 27.13 -14.65
N GLY A 111 9.26 26.18 -13.72
CA GLY A 111 8.51 26.39 -12.48
C GLY A 111 9.38 26.48 -11.24
N ARG A 112 8.74 26.74 -10.09
CA ARG A 112 9.44 26.83 -8.79
C ARG A 112 9.00 25.77 -7.78
N PHE A 113 8.15 24.82 -8.20
CA PHE A 113 7.68 23.73 -7.34
C PHE A 113 8.79 22.68 -7.13
N THR A 114 8.76 21.97 -6.01
CA THR A 114 9.57 20.77 -5.83
C THR A 114 8.95 19.62 -6.60
N LEU A 115 9.75 18.85 -7.34
CA LEU A 115 9.30 17.74 -8.16
C LEU A 115 9.93 16.42 -7.70
N LEU A 116 9.08 15.46 -7.27
CA LEU A 116 9.50 14.17 -6.77
C LEU A 116 8.92 13.04 -7.62
N PHE A 117 9.74 12.02 -7.90
CA PHE A 117 9.31 10.76 -8.49
C PHE A 117 9.04 9.77 -7.36
N HIS A 118 7.92 9.03 -7.41
CA HIS A 118 7.54 8.08 -6.38
C HIS A 118 7.45 6.67 -6.93
N ASP A 119 8.34 5.79 -6.46
CA ASP A 119 8.39 4.38 -6.85
C ASP A 119 7.98 3.47 -5.67
N THR A 120 6.93 2.67 -5.90
CA THR A 120 6.33 1.75 -4.93
C THR A 120 6.28 0.31 -5.44
N HIS A 121 7.11 -0.04 -6.43
CA HIS A 121 7.06 -1.36 -7.04
C HIS A 121 8.46 -1.94 -7.26
N HIS A 122 8.52 -3.22 -7.65
CA HIS A 122 9.78 -3.90 -7.93
C HIS A 122 10.30 -3.69 -9.37
N ARG A 123 9.67 -2.83 -10.18
CA ARG A 123 10.00 -2.65 -11.59
C ARG A 123 11.45 -2.21 -11.81
N ALA A 124 12.03 -1.47 -10.90
CA ALA A 124 13.44 -1.08 -10.98
C ALA A 124 14.41 -2.30 -10.99
N VAL A 125 13.96 -3.48 -10.58
CA VAL A 125 14.73 -4.73 -10.65
C VAL A 125 14.15 -5.76 -11.61
N SER A 126 12.83 -5.76 -11.84
CA SER A 126 12.19 -6.70 -12.78
C SER A 126 12.14 -6.18 -14.22
N GLU A 127 12.11 -4.86 -14.40
CA GLU A 127 12.02 -4.17 -15.69
C GLU A 127 12.96 -2.94 -15.73
N PRO A 128 14.27 -3.10 -15.42
CA PRO A 128 15.17 -1.96 -15.19
C PRO A 128 15.31 -1.05 -16.40
N GLU A 129 15.27 -1.60 -17.62
CA GLU A 129 15.36 -0.81 -18.85
C GLU A 129 14.15 0.12 -19.01
N ALA A 130 12.94 -0.36 -18.71
CA ALA A 130 11.72 0.44 -18.76
C ALA A 130 11.76 1.56 -17.71
N MET A 131 12.29 1.29 -16.51
CA MET A 131 12.41 2.29 -15.45
C MET A 131 13.49 3.34 -15.73
N GLN A 132 14.61 2.93 -16.34
CA GLN A 132 15.68 3.87 -16.75
C GLN A 132 15.31 4.70 -17.98
N ALA A 133 14.28 4.31 -18.73
CA ALA A 133 13.77 5.09 -19.86
C ALA A 133 12.93 6.31 -19.43
N PHE A 134 12.54 6.43 -18.16
CA PHE A 134 11.93 7.66 -17.66
C PHE A 134 12.91 8.84 -17.69
N ASP A 135 12.51 9.95 -18.28
CA ASP A 135 13.27 11.20 -18.21
C ASP A 135 13.01 11.90 -16.87
N LEU A 136 13.91 11.64 -15.92
CA LEU A 136 13.88 12.21 -14.58
C LEU A 136 14.93 13.31 -14.38
N SER A 137 15.51 13.86 -15.46
CA SER A 137 16.64 14.83 -15.41
C SER A 137 16.30 16.08 -14.60
N GLU A 138 15.05 16.54 -14.65
CA GLU A 138 14.57 17.75 -13.97
C GLU A 138 13.93 17.46 -12.59
N TYR A 139 13.95 16.20 -12.14
CA TYR A 139 13.39 15.81 -10.85
C TYR A 139 14.34 16.14 -9.70
N ASP A 140 13.80 16.73 -8.63
CA ASP A 140 14.57 17.13 -7.44
C ASP A 140 14.94 15.90 -6.59
N GLY A 141 14.12 14.82 -6.63
CA GLY A 141 14.41 13.59 -5.88
C GLY A 141 13.50 12.42 -6.25
N VAL A 142 13.87 11.25 -5.70
CA VAL A 142 13.13 10.00 -5.82
C VAL A 142 12.69 9.54 -4.44
N LEU A 143 11.42 9.28 -4.26
CA LEU A 143 10.83 8.63 -3.10
C LEU A 143 10.77 7.12 -3.38
N ALA A 144 11.61 6.35 -2.72
CA ALA A 144 11.66 4.90 -2.85
C ALA A 144 11.05 4.23 -1.60
N PHE A 145 10.18 3.24 -1.77
CA PHE A 145 9.43 2.64 -0.65
C PHE A 145 10.23 1.65 0.23
N GLY A 146 11.57 1.66 0.12
CA GLY A 146 12.48 0.90 0.98
C GLY A 146 13.94 1.12 0.58
N GLU A 147 14.84 0.85 1.52
CA GLU A 147 16.27 1.10 1.37
C GLU A 147 16.90 0.30 0.22
N THR A 148 16.46 -0.94 0.01
CA THR A 148 16.98 -1.77 -1.08
C THR A 148 16.58 -1.23 -2.45
N LEU A 149 15.39 -0.65 -2.61
CA LEU A 149 15.01 0.08 -3.82
C LEU A 149 15.78 1.39 -3.94
N ALA A 150 15.93 2.14 -2.85
CA ALA A 150 16.73 3.36 -2.83
C ALA A 150 18.18 3.10 -3.26
N ALA A 151 18.75 1.98 -2.85
CA ALA A 151 20.09 1.55 -3.28
C ALA A 151 20.18 1.30 -4.80
N VAL A 152 19.09 0.85 -5.46
CA VAL A 152 19.04 0.74 -6.92
C VAL A 152 19.20 2.12 -7.57
N TYR A 153 18.39 3.08 -7.15
CA TYR A 153 18.43 4.45 -7.70
C TYR A 153 19.78 5.14 -7.42
N ARG A 154 20.37 4.93 -6.23
CA ARG A 154 21.72 5.46 -5.95
C ARG A 154 22.77 4.90 -6.90
N ARG A 155 22.69 3.61 -7.26
CA ARG A 155 23.57 3.00 -8.28
C ARG A 155 23.34 3.59 -9.69
N TRP A 156 22.13 4.07 -9.96
CA TRP A 156 21.82 4.79 -11.20
C TRP A 156 22.25 6.26 -11.20
N GLY A 157 22.98 6.71 -10.17
CA GLY A 157 23.59 8.03 -10.10
C GLY A 157 22.77 9.10 -9.37
N TRP A 158 21.67 8.71 -8.68
CA TRP A 158 20.83 9.67 -7.95
C TRP A 158 21.45 10.16 -6.63
N GLY A 159 22.41 9.42 -6.05
CA GLY A 159 23.10 9.83 -4.82
C GLY A 159 22.15 10.15 -3.67
N ASP A 160 22.37 11.29 -3.01
CA ASP A 160 21.59 11.74 -1.86
C ASP A 160 20.19 12.29 -2.23
N ARG A 161 19.85 12.36 -3.50
CA ARG A 161 18.50 12.74 -3.96
C ARG A 161 17.51 11.58 -3.88
N VAL A 162 17.93 10.39 -3.45
CA VAL A 162 17.03 9.26 -3.18
C VAL A 162 16.69 9.24 -1.70
N LEU A 163 15.41 9.23 -1.42
CA LEU A 163 14.82 9.31 -0.10
C LEU A 163 13.97 8.08 0.14
N VAL A 164 14.19 7.38 1.24
CA VAL A 164 13.34 6.26 1.62
C VAL A 164 12.03 6.79 2.17
N TRP A 165 10.93 6.30 1.62
CA TRP A 165 9.59 6.67 2.01
C TRP A 165 8.68 5.45 1.96
N HIS A 166 8.62 4.72 3.07
CA HIS A 166 7.90 3.46 3.19
C HIS A 166 6.40 3.64 3.02
N GLU A 167 5.72 2.57 2.65
CA GLU A 167 4.27 2.47 2.80
C GLU A 167 3.86 2.56 4.28
N ALA A 168 2.59 2.80 4.53
CA ALA A 168 2.03 2.94 5.87
C ALA A 168 0.51 2.71 5.86
N ALA A 169 -0.09 2.59 7.04
CA ALA A 169 -1.52 2.42 7.19
C ALA A 169 -2.27 3.76 7.33
N ASP A 170 -3.39 3.89 6.63
CA ASP A 170 -4.41 4.90 6.93
C ASP A 170 -5.27 4.44 8.12
N VAL A 171 -4.84 4.80 9.31
CA VAL A 171 -5.50 4.38 10.56
C VAL A 171 -6.86 5.04 10.82
N ARG A 172 -7.28 5.98 9.99
CA ARG A 172 -8.64 6.52 10.02
C ARG A 172 -9.67 5.55 9.46
N LEU A 173 -9.24 4.67 8.56
CA LEU A 173 -10.07 3.64 7.95
C LEU A 173 -9.68 2.24 8.42
N PHE A 174 -8.39 1.96 8.55
CA PHE A 174 -7.84 0.68 8.95
C PHE A 174 -7.54 0.71 10.45
N HIS A 175 -8.49 0.25 11.22
CA HIS A 175 -8.42 0.16 12.68
C HIS A 175 -9.22 -1.05 13.17
N PRO A 176 -9.01 -1.54 14.37
CA PRO A 176 -9.84 -2.59 14.96
C PRO A 176 -11.32 -2.17 15.01
N PRO A 177 -12.26 -3.11 14.92
CA PRO A 177 -13.67 -2.80 15.09
C PRO A 177 -13.94 -2.24 16.48
N LEU A 178 -14.87 -1.29 16.58
CA LEU A 178 -15.30 -0.69 17.86
C LEU A 178 -15.96 -1.73 18.77
N GLU A 179 -16.69 -2.71 18.17
CA GLU A 179 -17.32 -3.80 18.88
C GLU A 179 -16.59 -5.10 18.65
N GLN A 180 -16.45 -5.91 19.69
CA GLN A 180 -15.87 -7.25 19.55
C GLN A 180 -16.73 -8.09 18.62
N GLN A 181 -16.09 -8.65 17.59
CA GLN A 181 -16.72 -9.55 16.64
C GLN A 181 -16.27 -10.99 16.91
N ARG A 182 -17.18 -11.95 16.71
CA ARG A 182 -16.79 -13.36 16.67
C ARG A 182 -15.86 -13.57 15.47
N ARG A 183 -14.68 -14.08 15.74
CA ARG A 183 -13.65 -14.30 14.71
C ARG A 183 -13.54 -15.80 14.40
N GLU A 184 -13.60 -16.14 13.11
CA GLU A 184 -13.51 -17.53 12.62
C GLU A 184 -12.73 -17.59 11.32
N GLY A 185 -12.05 -18.71 11.08
CA GLY A 185 -11.34 -18.96 9.82
C GLY A 185 -10.20 -17.97 9.54
N LEU A 186 -9.71 -18.06 8.33
CA LEU A 186 -8.64 -17.24 7.79
C LEU A 186 -9.15 -16.34 6.67
N VAL A 187 -8.40 -15.29 6.39
CA VAL A 187 -8.59 -14.51 5.19
C VAL A 187 -7.27 -14.25 4.48
N TRP A 188 -7.32 -14.30 3.17
CA TRP A 188 -6.30 -13.78 2.29
C TRP A 188 -6.88 -12.66 1.43
N VAL A 189 -6.22 -11.50 1.43
CA VAL A 189 -6.55 -10.40 0.54
C VAL A 189 -5.33 -10.12 -0.34
N GLY A 190 -5.38 -10.56 -1.58
CA GLY A 190 -4.26 -10.40 -2.52
C GLY A 190 -4.57 -10.99 -3.88
N ASN A 191 -3.99 -10.39 -4.91
CA ASN A 191 -4.10 -10.87 -6.28
C ASN A 191 -3.20 -12.09 -6.51
N TRP A 192 -3.40 -12.83 -7.61
CA TRP A 192 -2.59 -14.02 -7.91
C TRP A 192 -1.10 -13.70 -8.01
N GLY A 193 -0.75 -12.56 -8.64
CA GLY A 193 0.62 -12.10 -8.75
C GLY A 193 1.40 -12.70 -9.93
N ASP A 194 0.67 -13.05 -11.00
CA ASP A 194 1.24 -13.37 -12.32
C ASP A 194 2.35 -14.45 -12.32
N GLY A 195 2.25 -15.42 -11.43
CA GLY A 195 3.24 -16.51 -11.30
C GLY A 195 4.40 -16.21 -10.35
N GLU A 196 4.54 -14.99 -9.84
CA GLU A 196 5.65 -14.59 -8.97
C GLU A 196 5.63 -15.24 -7.58
N ARG A 197 4.51 -15.86 -7.19
CA ARG A 197 4.34 -16.53 -5.89
C ARG A 197 3.41 -17.74 -5.93
N THR A 198 3.24 -18.38 -7.08
CA THR A 198 2.32 -19.51 -7.25
C THR A 198 2.64 -20.67 -6.31
N ALA A 199 3.89 -21.12 -6.28
CA ALA A 199 4.34 -22.22 -5.42
C ALA A 199 4.30 -21.82 -3.94
N GLU A 200 4.62 -20.57 -3.64
CA GLU A 200 4.60 -20.02 -2.29
C GLU A 200 3.18 -19.91 -1.74
N LEU A 201 2.19 -19.56 -2.56
CA LEU A 201 0.78 -19.54 -2.15
C LEU A 201 0.28 -20.97 -1.81
N GLU A 202 0.60 -21.97 -2.61
CA GLU A 202 0.26 -23.35 -2.27
C GLU A 202 0.95 -23.78 -0.98
N ARG A 203 2.26 -23.53 -0.86
CA ARG A 203 3.11 -23.96 0.25
C ARG A 203 2.78 -23.25 1.57
N PHE A 204 2.51 -21.96 1.56
CA PHE A 204 2.36 -21.14 2.77
C PHE A 204 0.93 -20.68 3.05
N LEU A 205 -0.02 -20.88 2.14
CA LEU A 205 -1.41 -20.49 2.37
C LEU A 205 -2.37 -21.67 2.23
N PHE A 206 -2.51 -22.27 1.04
CA PHE A 206 -3.59 -23.21 0.78
C PHE A 206 -3.42 -24.53 1.53
N ALA A 207 -2.28 -25.19 1.37
CA ALA A 207 -2.03 -26.45 2.05
C ALA A 207 -2.00 -26.33 3.58
N PRO A 208 -1.35 -25.30 4.18
CA PRO A 208 -1.40 -25.09 5.63
C PRO A 208 -2.79 -24.75 6.17
N ALA A 209 -3.60 -23.96 5.47
CA ALA A 209 -4.97 -23.65 5.86
C ALA A 209 -5.80 -24.94 5.96
N ALA A 210 -5.79 -25.76 4.92
CA ALA A 210 -6.45 -27.08 4.91
C ALA A 210 -5.94 -27.99 6.04
N ALA A 211 -4.61 -28.08 6.24
CA ALA A 211 -4.00 -28.90 7.28
C ALA A 211 -4.28 -28.41 8.70
N SER A 212 -4.65 -27.15 8.89
CA SER A 212 -5.02 -26.58 10.19
C SER A 212 -6.53 -26.74 10.49
N GLY A 213 -7.32 -27.16 9.51
CA GLY A 213 -8.78 -27.22 9.60
C GLY A 213 -9.41 -25.85 9.81
N LEU A 214 -8.84 -24.81 9.18
CA LEU A 214 -9.39 -23.46 9.13
C LEU A 214 -9.95 -23.20 7.74
N GLU A 215 -11.19 -22.75 7.67
CA GLU A 215 -11.78 -22.26 6.43
C GLU A 215 -11.01 -21.02 5.95
N LEU A 216 -10.77 -20.92 4.64
CA LEU A 216 -10.05 -19.82 4.03
C LEU A 216 -10.97 -19.06 3.09
N ASP A 217 -11.23 -17.79 3.42
CA ASP A 217 -11.80 -16.82 2.48
C ASP A 217 -10.69 -16.10 1.71
N LEU A 218 -10.86 -16.02 0.42
CA LEU A 218 -9.88 -15.43 -0.48
C LEU A 218 -10.50 -14.32 -1.32
N TYR A 219 -9.90 -13.15 -1.24
CA TYR A 219 -10.25 -11.98 -2.03
C TYR A 219 -9.07 -11.56 -2.91
N GLY A 220 -9.36 -11.24 -4.16
CA GLY A 220 -8.36 -10.76 -5.11
C GLY A 220 -8.80 -10.98 -6.55
N VAL A 221 -8.05 -10.42 -7.48
CA VAL A 221 -8.33 -10.49 -8.93
C VAL A 221 -7.21 -11.21 -9.68
N ARG A 222 -7.44 -11.46 -10.97
CA ARG A 222 -6.47 -12.08 -11.88
C ARG A 222 -6.09 -13.51 -11.49
N TYR A 223 -7.04 -14.28 -10.96
CA TYR A 223 -6.88 -15.70 -10.71
C TYR A 223 -7.19 -16.49 -12.00
N PRO A 224 -6.15 -17.01 -12.71
CA PRO A 224 -6.36 -17.79 -13.93
C PRO A 224 -7.05 -19.13 -13.60
N GLU A 225 -7.53 -19.81 -14.64
CA GLU A 225 -8.24 -21.07 -14.46
C GLU A 225 -7.42 -22.13 -13.70
N ALA A 226 -6.12 -22.20 -13.96
CA ALA A 226 -5.22 -23.09 -13.21
C ALA A 226 -5.17 -22.78 -11.72
N ALA A 227 -5.18 -21.50 -11.35
CA ALA A 227 -5.27 -21.07 -9.96
C ALA A 227 -6.62 -21.43 -9.35
N ARG A 228 -7.73 -21.23 -10.08
CA ARG A 228 -9.08 -21.60 -9.58
C ARG A 228 -9.20 -23.08 -9.29
N ARG A 229 -8.67 -23.96 -10.17
CA ARG A 229 -8.58 -25.40 -9.90
C ARG A 229 -7.76 -25.73 -8.64
N LEU A 230 -6.74 -24.92 -8.32
CA LEU A 230 -5.98 -25.05 -7.10
C LEU A 230 -6.81 -24.65 -5.86
N LEU A 231 -7.58 -23.57 -5.97
CA LEU A 231 -8.52 -23.16 -4.91
C LEU A 231 -9.56 -24.23 -4.63
N ASP A 232 -10.15 -24.84 -5.67
CA ASP A 232 -11.13 -25.94 -5.54
C ASP A 232 -10.52 -27.16 -4.84
N ARG A 233 -9.25 -27.51 -5.16
CA ARG A 233 -8.54 -28.62 -4.52
C ARG A 233 -8.42 -28.46 -3.01
N TYR A 234 -8.26 -27.22 -2.54
CA TYR A 234 -8.06 -26.90 -1.13
C TYR A 234 -9.33 -26.35 -0.44
N ASP A 235 -10.48 -26.43 -1.08
CA ASP A 235 -11.78 -25.93 -0.58
C ASP A 235 -11.72 -24.46 -0.13
N VAL A 236 -11.06 -23.62 -0.95
CA VAL A 236 -10.90 -22.18 -0.69
C VAL A 236 -12.12 -21.42 -1.20
N ARG A 237 -12.74 -20.63 -0.35
CA ARG A 237 -13.87 -19.77 -0.74
C ARG A 237 -13.38 -18.52 -1.45
N TYR A 238 -13.50 -18.50 -2.76
CA TYR A 238 -13.06 -17.36 -3.60
C TYR A 238 -14.19 -16.35 -3.80
N HIS A 239 -13.92 -15.11 -3.42
CA HIS A 239 -14.91 -14.01 -3.44
C HIS A 239 -14.65 -12.95 -4.53
N GLY A 240 -13.57 -13.07 -5.30
CA GLY A 240 -13.21 -12.07 -6.29
C GLY A 240 -12.67 -10.76 -5.67
N TRP A 241 -12.94 -9.64 -6.32
CA TRP A 241 -12.46 -8.33 -5.88
C TRP A 241 -13.06 -7.93 -4.52
N LEU A 242 -12.23 -7.32 -3.69
CA LEU A 242 -12.64 -6.66 -2.45
C LEU A 242 -12.31 -5.18 -2.56
N PRO A 243 -13.27 -4.27 -2.43
CA PRO A 243 -12.98 -2.85 -2.26
C PRO A 243 -12.03 -2.67 -1.06
N ASN A 244 -10.94 -1.95 -1.26
CA ASN A 244 -9.94 -1.78 -0.19
C ASN A 244 -10.56 -1.22 1.10
N ALA A 245 -11.50 -0.28 0.96
CA ALA A 245 -12.25 0.28 2.10
C ALA A 245 -13.10 -0.76 2.88
N ALA A 246 -13.39 -1.91 2.30
CA ALA A 246 -14.14 -2.98 2.98
C ALA A 246 -13.22 -3.97 3.71
N ALA A 247 -11.91 -3.94 3.46
CA ALA A 247 -10.96 -4.87 4.06
C ALA A 247 -10.98 -4.87 5.61
N PRO A 248 -11.10 -3.74 6.32
CA PRO A 248 -11.21 -3.74 7.78
C PRO A 248 -12.39 -4.55 8.31
N LYS A 249 -13.54 -4.50 7.64
CA LYS A 249 -14.74 -5.26 8.02
C LYS A 249 -14.55 -6.77 7.82
N VAL A 250 -13.77 -7.15 6.81
CA VAL A 250 -13.43 -8.55 6.56
C VAL A 250 -12.42 -9.05 7.59
N PHE A 251 -11.35 -8.28 7.85
CA PHE A 251 -10.35 -8.63 8.87
C PHE A 251 -10.95 -8.77 10.27
N ALA A 252 -11.89 -7.90 10.63
CA ALA A 252 -12.55 -7.94 11.94
C ALA A 252 -13.23 -9.29 12.28
N ARG A 253 -13.61 -10.06 11.27
CA ARG A 253 -14.35 -11.34 11.41
C ARG A 253 -13.45 -12.58 11.32
N ARG A 254 -12.13 -12.40 11.12
CA ARG A 254 -11.20 -13.51 10.90
C ARG A 254 -10.20 -13.67 12.05
N LEU A 255 -9.81 -14.92 12.32
CA LEU A 255 -8.84 -15.24 13.37
C LEU A 255 -7.45 -14.74 13.02
N ALA A 256 -7.06 -14.87 11.75
CA ALA A 256 -5.78 -14.46 11.26
C ALA A 256 -5.80 -14.19 9.75
N THR A 257 -4.76 -13.53 9.30
CA THR A 257 -4.41 -13.42 7.87
C THR A 257 -2.98 -13.90 7.65
N VAL A 258 -2.67 -14.24 6.39
CA VAL A 258 -1.33 -14.71 5.99
C VAL A 258 -0.72 -13.70 5.04
N HIS A 259 0.58 -13.46 5.18
CA HIS A 259 1.37 -12.70 4.23
C HIS A 259 2.28 -13.63 3.44
N VAL A 260 2.16 -13.61 2.11
CA VAL A 260 3.04 -14.29 1.19
C VAL A 260 3.60 -13.24 0.22
N PRO A 261 4.82 -12.76 0.42
CA PRO A 261 5.41 -11.74 -0.43
C PRO A 261 5.66 -12.28 -1.84
N ARG A 262 5.74 -11.38 -2.82
CA ARG A 262 6.19 -11.72 -4.16
C ARG A 262 7.69 -12.02 -4.12
N ARG A 263 8.16 -12.89 -5.00
CA ARG A 263 9.55 -13.37 -5.02
C ARG A 263 10.58 -12.24 -5.12
N PHE A 264 10.28 -11.19 -5.85
CA PHE A 264 11.17 -10.02 -5.96
C PHE A 264 11.43 -9.33 -4.61
N TYR A 265 10.46 -9.30 -3.69
CA TYR A 265 10.65 -8.73 -2.33
C TYR A 265 11.36 -9.67 -1.37
N VAL A 266 11.55 -10.92 -1.76
CA VAL A 266 12.33 -11.90 -0.98
C VAL A 266 13.76 -11.97 -1.49
N GLU A 267 13.95 -11.98 -2.81
CA GLU A 267 15.24 -12.31 -3.46
C GLU A 267 16.05 -11.07 -3.86
N THR A 268 15.41 -10.02 -4.37
CA THR A 268 16.10 -8.88 -4.99
C THR A 268 15.90 -7.55 -4.26
N LEU A 269 14.80 -7.38 -3.56
CA LEU A 269 14.49 -6.19 -2.76
C LEU A 269 14.14 -6.59 -1.31
N PRO A 270 15.04 -7.30 -0.59
CA PRO A 270 14.77 -7.68 0.80
C PRO A 270 14.62 -6.43 1.68
N GLY A 271 13.75 -6.50 2.68
CA GLY A 271 13.51 -5.39 3.62
C GLY A 271 12.24 -4.60 3.34
N ILE A 272 11.60 -4.80 2.19
CA ILE A 272 10.38 -4.07 1.82
C ILE A 272 9.14 -4.90 2.19
N PRO A 273 8.40 -4.54 3.25
CA PRO A 273 7.09 -5.12 3.51
C PRO A 273 6.08 -4.59 2.50
N THR A 274 5.15 -5.43 2.07
CA THR A 274 4.06 -4.97 1.23
C THR A 274 2.99 -4.27 2.06
N ILE A 275 2.16 -3.44 1.41
CA ILE A 275 1.06 -2.71 2.08
C ILE A 275 0.17 -3.62 2.96
N ARG A 276 0.06 -4.90 2.62
CA ARG A 276 -0.78 -5.86 3.35
C ARG A 276 -0.34 -6.07 4.80
N VAL A 277 0.96 -5.96 5.09
CA VAL A 277 1.47 -6.03 6.47
C VAL A 277 0.91 -4.85 7.28
N PHE A 278 1.02 -3.64 6.75
CA PHE A 278 0.52 -2.44 7.42
C PHE A 278 -1.00 -2.47 7.63
N GLU A 279 -1.76 -2.89 6.61
CA GLU A 279 -3.22 -2.99 6.69
C GLU A 279 -3.68 -4.01 7.75
N ALA A 280 -3.07 -5.20 7.76
CA ALA A 280 -3.42 -6.25 8.69
C ALA A 280 -3.15 -5.83 10.13
N LEU A 281 -1.93 -5.35 10.42
CA LEU A 281 -1.55 -4.92 11.76
C LEU A 281 -2.37 -3.71 12.24
N ALA A 282 -2.69 -2.76 11.35
CA ALA A 282 -3.56 -1.63 11.68
C ALA A 282 -4.99 -2.06 12.05
N CYS A 283 -5.51 -3.12 11.43
CA CYS A 283 -6.82 -3.69 11.77
C CYS A 283 -6.81 -4.59 13.01
N GLY A 284 -5.66 -4.83 13.62
CA GLY A 284 -5.53 -5.71 14.79
C GLY A 284 -5.92 -7.16 14.48
N ILE A 285 -5.60 -7.65 13.28
CA ILE A 285 -5.72 -9.07 12.96
C ILE A 285 -4.36 -9.75 13.09
N PRO A 286 -4.23 -10.88 13.81
CA PRO A 286 -3.00 -11.64 13.84
C PRO A 286 -2.49 -11.97 12.44
N LEU A 287 -1.22 -11.67 12.18
CA LEU A 287 -0.55 -11.90 10.90
C LEU A 287 0.49 -13.00 11.02
N ILE A 288 0.49 -13.95 10.08
CA ILE A 288 1.53 -14.95 9.95
C ILE A 288 2.15 -14.81 8.57
N SER A 289 3.46 -14.59 8.50
CA SER A 289 4.16 -14.34 7.26
C SER A 289 4.98 -15.54 6.80
N ALA A 290 4.96 -15.82 5.50
CA ALA A 290 6.00 -16.58 4.83
C ALA A 290 7.34 -15.82 4.94
N PRO A 291 8.50 -16.49 4.66
CA PRO A 291 9.80 -15.87 4.90
C PRO A 291 10.06 -14.63 4.04
N TRP A 292 10.57 -13.60 4.66
CA TRP A 292 11.23 -12.44 4.05
C TRP A 292 12.22 -11.84 5.05
N THR A 293 13.06 -10.95 4.62
CA THR A 293 14.06 -10.33 5.53
C THR A 293 13.66 -8.89 5.78
N ASP A 294 13.36 -8.54 7.02
CA ASP A 294 13.20 -7.15 7.45
C ASP A 294 14.58 -6.54 7.72
N SER A 295 15.28 -6.15 6.67
CA SER A 295 16.64 -5.61 6.76
C SER A 295 16.69 -4.19 7.36
N GLU A 296 15.56 -3.51 7.44
CA GLU A 296 15.46 -2.15 7.96
C GLU A 296 14.93 -2.12 9.40
N GLY A 297 14.54 -3.27 9.97
CA GLY A 297 14.04 -3.35 11.35
C GLY A 297 12.73 -2.60 11.55
N LEU A 298 11.85 -2.67 10.56
CA LEU A 298 10.55 -1.98 10.59
C LEU A 298 9.60 -2.61 11.61
N PHE A 299 9.74 -3.92 11.86
CA PHE A 299 8.89 -4.70 12.74
C PHE A 299 9.69 -5.62 13.66
N GLU A 300 9.12 -6.00 14.80
CA GLU A 300 9.67 -6.99 15.69
C GLU A 300 9.05 -8.37 15.40
N VAL A 301 9.75 -9.15 14.53
CA VAL A 301 9.32 -10.51 14.17
C VAL A 301 9.21 -11.40 15.42
N GLY A 302 8.10 -12.12 15.52
CA GLY A 302 7.76 -12.95 16.69
C GLY A 302 6.90 -12.23 17.73
N ARG A 303 6.78 -10.89 17.63
CA ARG A 303 5.92 -10.07 18.50
C ARG A 303 4.85 -9.32 17.71
N ASP A 304 5.24 -8.54 16.70
CA ASP A 304 4.28 -7.80 15.88
C ASP A 304 3.51 -8.74 14.94
N PHE A 305 4.18 -9.78 14.48
CA PHE A 305 3.61 -10.88 13.70
C PHE A 305 4.51 -12.12 13.78
N LEU A 306 3.96 -13.29 13.42
CA LEU A 306 4.74 -14.52 13.33
C LEU A 306 5.36 -14.65 11.93
N MET A 307 6.60 -15.11 11.85
CA MET A 307 7.24 -15.50 10.59
C MET A 307 7.62 -16.98 10.65
N VAL A 308 7.32 -17.72 9.59
CA VAL A 308 7.55 -19.17 9.48
C VAL A 308 8.46 -19.47 8.30
N ARG A 309 9.18 -20.61 8.34
CA ARG A 309 10.16 -21.00 7.32
C ARG A 309 9.66 -22.12 6.39
N SER A 310 8.57 -22.78 6.78
CA SER A 310 8.03 -23.92 6.04
C SER A 310 6.50 -23.96 6.12
N GLY A 311 5.88 -24.71 5.20
CA GLY A 311 4.43 -24.96 5.24
C GLY A 311 3.99 -25.72 6.49
N SER A 312 4.84 -26.60 7.03
CA SER A 312 4.56 -27.29 8.30
C SER A 312 4.56 -26.35 9.50
N GLU A 313 5.51 -25.42 9.56
CA GLU A 313 5.52 -24.36 10.57
C GLU A 313 4.30 -23.42 10.42
N MET A 314 3.92 -23.08 9.17
CA MET A 314 2.71 -22.30 8.91
C MET A 314 1.47 -23.02 9.46
N ALA A 315 1.28 -24.30 9.16
CA ALA A 315 0.16 -25.07 9.66
C ALA A 315 0.16 -25.16 11.21
N SER A 316 1.33 -25.23 11.83
CA SER A 316 1.48 -25.23 13.29
C SER A 316 1.13 -23.87 13.90
N ALA A 317 1.62 -22.77 13.31
CA ALA A 317 1.30 -21.42 13.75
C ALA A 317 -0.20 -21.11 13.60
N LEU A 318 -0.83 -21.56 12.49
CA LEU A 318 -2.28 -21.42 12.28
C LEU A 318 -3.09 -22.19 13.36
N ARG A 319 -2.67 -23.41 13.73
CA ARG A 319 -3.30 -24.15 14.84
C ARG A 319 -3.11 -23.45 16.19
N ALA A 320 -1.92 -22.89 16.45
CA ALA A 320 -1.68 -22.13 17.67
C ALA A 320 -2.59 -20.90 17.74
N VAL A 321 -2.65 -20.10 16.68
CA VAL A 321 -3.55 -18.92 16.60
C VAL A 321 -5.02 -19.34 16.74
N LYS A 322 -5.42 -20.51 16.21
CA LYS A 322 -6.80 -21.03 16.36
C LYS A 322 -7.13 -21.32 17.81
N SER A 323 -6.24 -21.97 18.55
CA SER A 323 -6.51 -22.49 19.90
C SER A 323 -6.15 -21.54 21.04
N ASP A 324 -5.20 -20.61 20.81
CA ASP A 324 -4.65 -19.74 21.86
C ASP A 324 -5.13 -18.29 21.69
N ALA A 325 -6.06 -17.89 22.58
CA ALA A 325 -6.59 -16.53 22.61
C ALA A 325 -5.56 -15.51 23.15
N GLY A 326 -4.67 -15.95 24.06
CA GLY A 326 -3.60 -15.11 24.59
C GLY A 326 -2.61 -14.72 23.50
N LEU A 327 -2.14 -15.71 22.72
CA LEU A 327 -1.27 -15.45 21.56
C LEU A 327 -1.91 -14.46 20.56
N ARG A 328 -3.22 -14.61 20.26
CA ARG A 328 -3.90 -13.67 19.38
C ARG A 328 -3.93 -12.25 19.95
N ALA A 329 -4.17 -12.11 21.26
CA ALA A 329 -4.19 -10.81 21.93
C ALA A 329 -2.78 -10.16 21.88
N GLU A 330 -1.74 -10.89 22.23
CA GLU A 330 -0.35 -10.42 22.20
C GLU A 330 0.04 -9.92 20.80
N LEU A 331 -0.17 -10.71 19.75
CA LEU A 331 0.12 -10.33 18.36
C LEU A 331 -0.68 -9.09 17.93
N THR A 332 -1.96 -9.01 18.33
CA THR A 332 -2.79 -7.86 18.03
C THR A 332 -2.26 -6.60 18.70
N ASP A 333 -1.97 -6.67 20.00
CA ASP A 333 -1.54 -5.50 20.79
C ASP A 333 -0.18 -4.97 20.33
N HIS A 334 0.77 -5.87 20.09
CA HIS A 334 2.12 -5.50 19.60
C HIS A 334 2.05 -4.94 18.17
N GLY A 335 1.37 -5.61 17.25
CA GLY A 335 1.24 -5.13 15.88
C GLY A 335 0.56 -3.75 15.79
N LEU A 336 -0.50 -3.52 16.57
CA LEU A 336 -1.16 -2.22 16.68
C LEU A 336 -0.23 -1.15 17.25
N ALA A 337 0.55 -1.49 18.29
CA ALA A 337 1.50 -0.58 18.89
C ALA A 337 2.59 -0.17 17.89
N ALA A 338 3.14 -1.13 17.12
CA ALA A 338 4.12 -0.87 16.07
C ALA A 338 3.58 0.07 15.00
N ILE A 339 2.37 -0.16 14.49
CA ILE A 339 1.74 0.72 13.50
C ILE A 339 1.55 2.13 14.06
N ARG A 340 0.96 2.26 15.25
CA ARG A 340 0.66 3.57 15.85
C ARG A 340 1.92 4.38 16.16
N ALA A 341 2.99 3.71 16.52
CA ALA A 341 4.25 4.36 16.88
C ALA A 341 5.04 4.86 15.66
N ARG A 342 4.95 4.20 14.48
CA ARG A 342 5.92 4.44 13.40
C ARG A 342 5.35 4.34 11.98
N HIS A 343 4.18 3.73 11.77
CA HIS A 343 3.77 3.27 10.43
C HIS A 343 2.37 3.74 10.04
N THR A 344 1.99 4.96 10.45
CA THR A 344 0.77 5.61 9.95
C THR A 344 1.08 6.55 8.78
N CYS A 345 0.08 6.85 7.96
CA CYS A 345 0.20 7.85 6.91
C CYS A 345 0.58 9.24 7.46
N ALA A 346 0.23 9.55 8.72
CA ALA A 346 0.67 10.77 9.38
C ALA A 346 2.19 10.85 9.52
N HIS A 347 2.86 9.75 9.95
CA HIS A 347 4.33 9.68 10.00
C HIS A 347 4.95 9.88 8.62
N ARG A 348 4.35 9.30 7.56
CA ARG A 348 4.86 9.48 6.19
C ARG A 348 4.72 10.91 5.70
N VAL A 349 3.66 11.60 6.10
CA VAL A 349 3.53 13.04 5.80
C VAL A 349 4.56 13.86 6.58
N ASP A 350 4.85 13.54 7.85
CA ASP A 350 5.94 14.20 8.59
C ASP A 350 7.30 14.01 7.89
N GLU A 351 7.59 12.79 7.45
CA GLU A 351 8.81 12.49 6.69
C GLU A 351 8.85 13.25 5.35
N LEU A 352 7.74 13.34 4.63
CA LEU A 352 7.65 14.11 3.39
C LEU A 352 7.92 15.60 3.64
N MET A 353 7.35 16.17 4.70
CA MET A 353 7.62 17.57 5.07
C MET A 353 9.10 17.80 5.42
N ALA A 354 9.72 16.86 6.13
CA ALA A 354 11.15 16.92 6.43
C ALA A 354 12.03 16.81 5.17
N VAL A 355 11.62 15.99 4.20
CA VAL A 355 12.24 15.92 2.87
C VAL A 355 12.20 17.26 2.17
N LEU A 356 11.02 17.89 2.12
CA LEU A 356 10.85 19.20 1.48
C LEU A 356 11.73 20.28 2.13
N GLY A 357 11.83 20.28 3.45
CA GLY A 357 12.72 21.17 4.19
C GLY A 357 14.19 21.01 3.78
N ARG A 358 14.65 19.77 3.55
CA ARG A 358 16.03 19.49 3.09
C ARG A 358 16.26 19.93 1.64
N LEU A 359 15.25 19.85 0.79
CA LEU A 359 15.33 20.29 -0.62
C LEU A 359 15.17 21.81 -0.79
N GLY A 360 15.00 22.56 0.30
CA GLY A 360 14.87 24.01 0.27
C GLY A 360 13.50 24.50 -0.22
N ALA A 361 12.48 23.65 -0.20
CA ALA A 361 11.11 24.07 -0.46
C ALA A 361 10.61 25.05 0.63
N PRO A 362 9.75 26.03 0.29
CA PRO A 362 9.22 26.94 1.30
C PRO A 362 8.49 26.16 2.40
N ALA A 363 8.91 26.35 3.65
CA ALA A 363 8.26 25.75 4.79
C ALA A 363 6.80 26.23 4.85
N ALA A 364 5.86 25.27 4.88
CA ALA A 364 4.49 25.61 5.26
C ALA A 364 4.48 25.94 6.75
N ASP A 365 3.85 27.04 7.13
CA ASP A 365 3.56 27.31 8.54
C ASP A 365 2.83 26.08 9.13
N PRO A 366 3.25 25.58 10.30
CA PRO A 366 2.57 24.46 10.93
C PRO A 366 1.14 24.87 11.25
N ALA A 367 0.18 24.18 10.62
CA ALA A 367 -1.21 24.30 11.02
C ALA A 367 -1.35 23.90 12.50
N PRO A 368 -2.22 24.57 13.29
CA PRO A 368 -2.38 24.24 14.70
C PRO A 368 -2.79 22.78 14.84
N THR A 369 -2.07 22.03 15.64
CA THR A 369 -2.34 20.65 15.99
C THR A 369 -3.71 20.56 16.67
N PHE A 370 -4.69 20.07 15.95
CA PHE A 370 -5.99 19.71 16.53
C PHE A 370 -5.81 18.41 17.31
N HIS A 371 -5.64 18.48 18.61
CA HIS A 371 -5.82 17.35 19.50
C HIS A 371 -7.32 17.13 19.68
N PRO A 372 -7.90 16.00 19.29
CA PRO A 372 -9.28 15.71 19.67
C PRO A 372 -9.28 15.51 21.19
N VAL A 373 -9.92 16.43 21.90
CA VAL A 373 -10.29 16.24 23.30
C VAL A 373 -11.34 15.13 23.29
N MET A 374 -11.00 13.96 23.81
CA MET A 374 -11.98 12.96 24.18
C MET A 374 -12.71 13.52 25.41
N GLU A 375 -13.90 14.09 25.23
CA GLU A 375 -14.84 14.26 26.31
C GLU A 375 -15.29 12.87 26.77
N ILE A 376 -14.82 12.48 27.94
CA ILE A 376 -15.37 11.35 28.69
C ILE A 376 -16.65 11.90 29.31
N ALA A 377 -17.79 11.52 28.74
CA ALA A 377 -19.09 11.75 29.41
C ALA A 377 -19.19 10.76 30.58
N GLU A 378 -19.41 11.30 31.78
CA GLU A 378 -19.78 10.59 33.00
C GLU A 378 -21.12 9.86 32.88
#